data_290451141eb758d6efbd0591d6393884
#
_entry.id   290451141eb758d6efbd0591d6393884
#
_cell.length_a   1.000
_cell.length_b   1.000
_cell.length_c   1.000
_cell.angle_alpha   90.00
_cell.angle_beta   90.00
_cell.angle_gamma   90.00
#
_symmetry.space_group_name_H-M   'P 1'
#
loop_
_entity.id
_entity.type
_entity.pdbx_description
1 polymer ?
#
loop_
_entity_poly.entity_id
_entity_poly.type
_entity_poly.pdbx_seq_one_letter_code
_entity_poly.pdbx_strand_id
1 'polypeptide(L)'
;NDLIVQGAKPLFFLDYISINKINLKKMKSIIKGIIKGCWISNCNLVGGETAEMPNTYEKGKFDIAGFAVGIVDKKKILNKNKIKKNDLILAVPSSGLHSNGFSLIHYLIKTKKINIKTNVFLKKELIRPTKIYVKEILSLVHNNLLNGCANITGGGLVDNISRIVPDKLCAEVNLDKIKPLKIFKWLKSNNIKDKEMLKTFNCGVGFCLIINPKNLNKIKKYFSKQFK
;
A
#
# COMPACT_ATOMS: atom_id res chain seq x y z
N ASN A 1 3.41 4.59 -4.13
CA ASN A 1 1.99 4.28 -4.43
C ASN A 1 1.10 5.52 -4.31
N ASP A 2 1.32 6.41 -3.34
CA ASP A 2 0.43 7.55 -3.09
C ASP A 2 0.41 8.60 -4.21
N LEU A 3 1.52 8.78 -4.91
CA LEU A 3 1.59 9.69 -6.08
C LEU A 3 0.72 9.22 -7.24
N ILE A 4 0.72 7.92 -7.49
CA ILE A 4 0.05 7.36 -8.67
C ILE A 4 -1.48 7.32 -8.56
N VAL A 5 -2.06 7.52 -7.37
CA VAL A 5 -3.51 7.64 -7.21
C VAL A 5 -4.08 8.85 -7.95
N GLN A 6 -3.26 9.87 -8.17
CA GLN A 6 -3.57 11.02 -8.98
C GLN A 6 -3.04 10.92 -10.43
N GLY A 7 -2.40 9.80 -10.78
CA GLY A 7 -1.75 9.62 -12.07
C GLY A 7 -0.38 10.28 -12.18
N ALA A 8 0.20 10.72 -11.05
CA ALA A 8 1.49 11.40 -11.05
C ALA A 8 2.65 10.41 -11.21
N LYS A 9 3.58 10.73 -12.12
CA LYS A 9 4.83 10.00 -12.31
C LYS A 9 5.78 10.35 -11.17
N PRO A 10 6.30 9.39 -10.38
CA PRO A 10 7.33 9.65 -9.40
C PRO A 10 8.59 10.22 -10.07
N LEU A 11 9.21 11.20 -9.45
CA LEU A 11 10.45 11.82 -9.91
C LEU A 11 11.60 11.53 -8.95
N PHE A 12 11.44 11.95 -7.69
CA PHE A 12 12.48 11.77 -6.68
C PHE A 12 11.91 11.46 -5.31
N PHE A 13 12.75 10.88 -4.50
CA PHE A 13 12.50 10.47 -3.13
C PHE A 13 13.64 11.00 -2.23
N LEU A 14 13.26 11.46 -1.05
CA LEU A 14 14.18 11.82 0.03
C LEU A 14 13.81 10.96 1.24
N ASP A 15 14.82 10.45 1.93
CA ASP A 15 14.63 9.70 3.16
C ASP A 15 15.06 10.49 4.39
N TYR A 16 14.46 10.17 5.52
CA TYR A 16 14.88 10.60 6.84
C TYR A 16 14.97 9.37 7.73
N ILE A 17 16.16 9.13 8.28
CA ILE A 17 16.41 8.01 9.18
C ILE A 17 16.79 8.56 10.54
N SER A 18 15.97 8.30 11.55
CA SER A 18 16.21 8.67 12.93
C SER A 18 16.50 7.41 13.75
N ILE A 19 17.62 7.37 14.47
CA ILE A 19 18.11 6.16 15.13
C ILE A 19 18.73 6.48 16.49
N ASN A 20 18.61 5.55 17.45
CA ASN A 20 19.25 5.71 18.75
C ASN A 20 20.77 5.86 18.64
N LYS A 21 21.43 4.92 17.95
CA LYS A 21 22.88 4.93 17.67
C LYS A 21 23.14 4.32 16.31
N ILE A 22 23.97 4.99 15.52
CA ILE A 22 24.32 4.54 14.17
C ILE A 22 25.02 3.17 14.21
N ASN A 23 24.51 2.25 13.41
CA ASN A 23 25.11 0.96 13.15
C ASN A 23 25.24 0.79 11.63
N LEU A 24 26.45 0.78 11.12
CA LEU A 24 26.73 0.74 9.68
C LEU A 24 26.10 -0.45 8.96
N LYS A 25 26.04 -1.63 9.59
CA LYS A 25 25.42 -2.82 9.01
C LYS A 25 23.91 -2.65 8.85
N LYS A 26 23.22 -2.08 9.86
CA LYS A 26 21.79 -1.75 9.80
C LYS A 26 21.54 -0.68 8.74
N MET A 27 22.32 0.42 8.75
CA MET A 27 22.18 1.50 7.79
C MET A 27 22.32 1.02 6.35
N LYS A 28 23.33 0.22 6.05
CA LYS A 28 23.47 -0.41 4.73
C LYS A 28 22.26 -1.21 4.31
N SER A 29 21.65 -1.96 5.23
CA SER A 29 20.44 -2.75 4.94
C SER A 29 19.22 -1.87 4.66
N ILE A 30 19.02 -0.80 5.46
CA ILE A 30 17.93 0.16 5.29
C ILE A 30 18.04 0.85 3.93
N ILE A 31 19.22 1.45 3.65
CA ILE A 31 19.47 2.19 2.42
C ILE A 31 19.33 1.28 1.18
N LYS A 32 19.82 0.04 1.24
CA LYS A 32 19.58 -0.94 0.16
C LYS A 32 18.08 -1.18 -0.09
N GLY A 33 17.26 -1.23 0.96
CA GLY A 33 15.81 -1.34 0.84
C GLY A 33 15.18 -0.12 0.16
N ILE A 34 15.59 1.09 0.56
CA ILE A 34 15.13 2.36 -0.01
C ILE A 34 15.51 2.43 -1.50
N ILE A 35 16.79 2.19 -1.84
CA ILE A 35 17.28 2.17 -3.23
C ILE A 35 16.48 1.20 -4.08
N LYS A 36 16.22 -0.02 -3.57
CA LYS A 36 15.40 -1.02 -4.28
C LYS A 36 13.98 -0.53 -4.51
N GLY A 37 13.35 0.09 -3.51
CA GLY A 37 12.02 0.69 -3.64
C GLY A 37 12.00 1.81 -4.70
N CYS A 38 12.97 2.69 -4.68
CA CYS A 38 13.14 3.77 -5.65
C CYS A 38 13.33 3.21 -7.07
N TRP A 39 14.17 2.19 -7.23
CA TRP A 39 14.39 1.54 -8.53
C TRP A 39 13.11 0.91 -9.09
N ILE A 40 12.35 0.16 -8.27
CA ILE A 40 11.08 -0.49 -8.69
C ILE A 40 10.05 0.57 -9.10
N SER A 41 10.00 1.70 -8.39
CA SER A 41 9.06 2.80 -8.65
C SER A 41 9.54 3.77 -9.73
N ASN A 42 10.69 3.53 -10.35
CA ASN A 42 11.33 4.45 -11.30
C ASN A 42 11.40 5.89 -10.74
N CYS A 43 11.89 6.00 -9.52
CA CYS A 43 11.99 7.21 -8.72
C CYS A 43 13.45 7.37 -8.27
N ASN A 44 14.05 8.55 -8.43
CA ASN A 44 15.44 8.75 -8.05
C ASN A 44 15.55 9.07 -6.56
N LEU A 45 16.44 8.37 -5.85
CA LEU A 45 16.87 8.79 -4.52
C LEU A 45 17.85 9.95 -4.68
N VAL A 46 17.46 11.16 -4.28
CA VAL A 46 18.24 12.38 -4.53
C VAL A 46 18.91 12.91 -3.28
N GLY A 47 18.56 12.40 -2.11
CA GLY A 47 19.14 12.79 -0.84
C GLY A 47 18.34 12.30 0.34
N GLY A 48 18.68 12.79 1.50
CA GLY A 48 18.03 12.47 2.76
C GLY A 48 18.83 12.97 3.93
N GLU A 49 18.41 12.61 5.14
CA GLU A 49 19.07 12.97 6.38
C GLU A 49 19.10 11.79 7.34
N THR A 50 20.16 11.67 8.12
CA THR A 50 20.28 10.68 9.19
C THR A 50 20.59 11.36 10.51
N ALA A 51 19.74 11.19 11.51
CA ALA A 51 19.88 11.77 12.83
C ALA A 51 20.14 10.68 13.88
N GLU A 52 21.22 10.84 14.65
CA GLU A 52 21.46 10.02 15.84
C GLU A 52 20.82 10.70 17.07
N MET A 53 19.85 10.02 17.70
CA MET A 53 19.04 10.57 18.78
C MET A 53 18.97 9.60 19.97
N PRO A 54 20.05 9.47 20.78
CA PRO A 54 20.14 8.47 21.84
C PRO A 54 19.12 8.66 22.96
N ASN A 55 18.66 9.89 23.21
CA ASN A 55 17.68 10.19 24.26
C ASN A 55 16.24 10.11 23.78
N THR A 56 16.01 10.04 22.48
CA THR A 56 14.66 9.95 21.89
C THR A 56 14.27 8.50 21.62
N TYR A 57 15.20 7.68 21.16
CA TYR A 57 14.97 6.28 20.85
C TYR A 57 15.69 5.36 21.81
N GLU A 58 15.01 4.30 22.24
CA GLU A 58 15.64 3.22 22.99
C GLU A 58 16.71 2.52 22.17
N LYS A 59 17.64 1.84 22.86
CA LYS A 59 18.74 1.09 22.23
C LYS A 59 18.22 0.14 21.14
N GLY A 60 18.72 0.32 19.93
CA GLY A 60 18.39 -0.50 18.76
C GLY A 60 17.10 -0.11 18.05
N LYS A 61 16.33 0.86 18.55
CA LYS A 61 15.14 1.43 17.88
C LYS A 61 15.56 2.47 16.85
N PHE A 62 14.73 2.60 15.82
CA PHE A 62 14.89 3.59 14.76
C PHE A 62 13.54 3.86 14.10
N ASP A 63 13.42 4.98 13.42
CA ASP A 63 12.30 5.35 12.58
C ASP A 63 12.78 5.74 11.18
N ILE A 64 11.92 5.55 10.20
CA ILE A 64 12.20 5.89 8.81
C ILE A 64 10.98 6.62 8.24
N ALA A 65 11.22 7.82 7.76
CA ALA A 65 10.25 8.58 6.99
C ALA A 65 10.73 8.75 5.55
N GLY A 66 9.80 8.98 4.64
CA GLY A 66 10.11 9.22 3.24
C GLY A 66 9.23 10.31 2.67
N PHE A 67 9.81 11.10 1.79
CA PHE A 67 9.15 12.17 1.06
C PHE A 67 9.31 11.93 -0.44
N ALA A 68 8.19 11.73 -1.15
CA ALA A 68 8.18 11.46 -2.57
C ALA A 68 7.57 12.63 -3.34
N VAL A 69 8.21 13.04 -4.44
CA VAL A 69 7.71 14.06 -5.35
C VAL A 69 7.43 13.45 -6.71
N GLY A 70 6.29 13.81 -7.28
CA GLY A 70 5.87 13.38 -8.60
C GLY A 70 5.26 14.52 -9.41
N ILE A 71 5.10 14.30 -10.70
CA ILE A 71 4.51 15.25 -11.63
C ILE A 71 3.38 14.63 -12.44
N VAL A 72 2.34 15.40 -12.69
CA VAL A 72 1.24 15.04 -13.59
C VAL A 72 0.76 16.28 -14.32
N ASP A 73 0.39 16.11 -15.59
CA ASP A 73 -0.29 17.17 -16.34
C ASP A 73 -1.64 17.48 -15.67
N LYS A 74 -1.93 18.75 -15.42
CA LYS A 74 -3.19 19.22 -14.81
C LYS A 74 -4.43 18.64 -15.50
N LYS A 75 -4.41 18.48 -16.82
CA LYS A 75 -5.52 17.91 -17.61
C LYS A 75 -5.66 16.39 -17.43
N LYS A 76 -4.59 15.70 -16.98
CA LYS A 76 -4.54 14.24 -16.83
C LYS A 76 -4.73 13.78 -15.40
N ILE A 77 -4.80 14.69 -14.43
CA ILE A 77 -5.01 14.34 -13.02
C ILE A 77 -6.24 13.43 -12.89
N LEU A 78 -6.05 12.29 -12.23
CA LEU A 78 -7.16 11.46 -11.78
C LEU A 78 -7.80 12.12 -10.57
N ASN A 79 -9.08 12.45 -10.71
CA ASN A 79 -9.87 13.04 -9.64
C ASN A 79 -11.29 12.46 -9.65
N LYS A 80 -12.02 12.66 -8.56
CA LYS A 80 -13.36 12.11 -8.38
C LYS A 80 -14.38 12.55 -9.45
N ASN A 81 -14.15 13.64 -10.18
CA ASN A 81 -15.08 14.13 -11.21
C ASN A 81 -15.12 13.23 -12.46
N LYS A 82 -14.11 12.39 -12.66
CA LYS A 82 -14.08 11.42 -13.78
C LYS A 82 -14.89 10.15 -13.49
N ILE A 83 -15.23 9.91 -12.24
CA ILE A 83 -15.95 8.71 -11.78
C ILE A 83 -17.45 8.91 -12.00
N LYS A 84 -18.07 7.94 -12.64
CA LYS A 84 -19.48 8.00 -13.05
C LYS A 84 -20.28 6.86 -12.41
N LYS A 85 -21.59 7.04 -12.36
CA LYS A 85 -22.53 5.96 -12.02
C LYS A 85 -22.31 4.77 -12.96
N ASN A 86 -22.36 3.56 -12.39
CA ASN A 86 -22.10 2.28 -13.07
C ASN A 86 -20.65 2.04 -13.48
N ASP A 87 -19.67 2.85 -13.05
CA ASP A 87 -18.28 2.46 -13.13
C ASP A 87 -18.01 1.22 -12.26
N LEU A 88 -17.11 0.36 -12.71
CA LEU A 88 -16.74 -0.85 -11.99
C LEU A 88 -15.55 -0.60 -11.07
N ILE A 89 -15.58 -1.21 -9.90
CA ILE A 89 -14.44 -1.25 -8.97
C ILE A 89 -13.73 -2.59 -9.12
N LEU A 90 -12.47 -2.56 -9.55
CA LEU A 90 -11.62 -3.75 -9.65
C LEU A 90 -10.61 -3.77 -8.51
N ALA A 91 -10.56 -4.89 -7.78
CA ALA A 91 -9.58 -5.12 -6.72
C ALA A 91 -8.27 -5.67 -7.28
N VAL A 92 -7.15 -5.00 -6.99
CA VAL A 92 -5.80 -5.47 -7.32
C VAL A 92 -5.19 -6.11 -6.08
N PRO A 93 -4.67 -7.35 -6.15
CA PRO A 93 -4.17 -8.08 -4.99
C PRO A 93 -3.03 -7.36 -4.26
N SER A 94 -3.06 -7.41 -2.93
CA SER A 94 -1.94 -7.01 -2.08
C SER A 94 -0.90 -8.13 -1.96
N SER A 95 0.32 -7.79 -1.54
CA SER A 95 1.35 -8.80 -1.19
C SER A 95 1.22 -9.30 0.25
N GLY A 96 0.46 -8.62 1.10
CA GLY A 96 0.32 -8.88 2.53
C GLY A 96 -0.33 -7.69 3.23
N LEU A 97 0.11 -7.40 4.44
CA LEU A 97 -0.43 -6.35 5.30
C LEU A 97 -0.21 -4.92 4.76
N HIS A 98 0.78 -4.72 3.92
CA HIS A 98 1.17 -3.41 3.37
C HIS A 98 1.44 -2.35 4.46
N SER A 99 2.14 -2.77 5.53
CA SER A 99 2.59 -1.89 6.62
C SER A 99 1.45 -1.21 7.42
N ASN A 100 0.23 -1.76 7.38
CA ASN A 100 -0.92 -1.23 8.11
C ASN A 100 -1.43 -2.22 9.17
N GLY A 101 -2.03 -1.69 10.25
CA GLY A 101 -2.65 -2.48 11.31
C GLY A 101 -1.65 -3.14 12.28
N PHE A 102 -0.38 -2.74 12.30
CA PHE A 102 0.64 -3.36 13.15
C PHE A 102 0.39 -3.16 14.64
N SER A 103 -0.24 -2.07 15.07
CA SER A 103 -0.61 -1.87 16.47
C SER A 103 -1.52 -3.00 16.96
N LEU A 104 -2.53 -3.37 16.18
CA LEU A 104 -3.44 -4.47 16.50
C LEU A 104 -2.70 -5.83 16.48
N ILE A 105 -1.81 -6.04 15.53
CA ILE A 105 -1.00 -7.26 15.45
C ILE A 105 -0.08 -7.38 16.67
N HIS A 106 0.59 -6.32 17.07
CA HIS A 106 1.43 -6.31 18.27
C HIS A 106 0.62 -6.58 19.53
N TYR A 107 -0.58 -6.01 19.64
CA TYR A 107 -1.52 -6.30 20.73
C TYR A 107 -1.86 -7.80 20.77
N LEU A 108 -2.23 -8.41 19.65
CA LEU A 108 -2.52 -9.85 19.58
C LEU A 108 -1.32 -10.71 19.96
N ILE A 109 -0.14 -10.39 19.46
CA ILE A 109 1.10 -11.12 19.77
C ILE A 109 1.38 -11.08 21.28
N LYS A 110 1.23 -9.90 21.89
CA LYS A 110 1.45 -9.70 23.33
C LYS A 110 0.40 -10.44 24.15
N THR A 111 -0.88 -10.24 23.88
CA THR A 111 -1.98 -10.82 24.69
C THR A 111 -2.07 -12.33 24.57
N LYS A 112 -1.78 -12.90 23.40
CA LYS A 112 -1.77 -14.33 23.16
C LYS A 112 -0.40 -14.98 23.40
N LYS A 113 0.58 -14.22 23.89
CA LYS A 113 1.94 -14.69 24.19
C LYS A 113 2.61 -15.44 23.01
N ILE A 114 2.38 -14.95 21.77
CA ILE A 114 2.89 -15.60 20.57
C ILE A 114 4.40 -15.36 20.44
N ASN A 115 5.17 -16.43 20.37
CA ASN A 115 6.60 -16.32 20.12
C ASN A 115 6.87 -16.18 18.61
N ILE A 116 7.13 -14.94 18.15
CA ILE A 116 7.43 -14.65 16.73
C ILE A 116 8.72 -15.34 16.27
N LYS A 117 9.69 -15.53 17.16
CA LYS A 117 10.99 -16.13 16.78
C LYS A 117 10.83 -17.55 16.29
N THR A 118 9.89 -18.31 16.85
CA THR A 118 9.59 -19.69 16.48
C THR A 118 8.44 -19.81 15.46
N ASN A 119 7.62 -18.77 15.31
CA ASN A 119 6.51 -18.78 14.36
C ASN A 119 6.98 -18.33 12.96
N VAL A 120 7.42 -19.29 12.16
CA VAL A 120 7.94 -19.08 10.80
C VAL A 120 6.93 -18.38 9.89
N PHE A 121 5.65 -18.73 10.01
CA PHE A 121 4.58 -18.12 9.22
C PHE A 121 4.46 -16.61 9.50
N LEU A 122 4.26 -16.23 10.77
CA LEU A 122 4.12 -14.83 11.16
C LEU A 122 5.39 -14.04 10.84
N LYS A 123 6.56 -14.58 11.14
CA LYS A 123 7.83 -13.92 10.82
C LYS A 123 7.92 -13.56 9.34
N LYS A 124 7.52 -14.47 8.44
CA LYS A 124 7.53 -14.24 7.00
C LYS A 124 6.48 -13.21 6.57
N GLU A 125 5.25 -13.31 7.09
CA GLU A 125 4.16 -12.41 6.70
C GLU A 125 4.34 -10.98 7.21
N LEU A 126 4.86 -10.81 8.44
CA LEU A 126 5.04 -9.50 9.06
C LEU A 126 6.16 -8.66 8.43
N ILE A 127 7.18 -9.29 7.84
CA ILE A 127 8.27 -8.59 7.15
C ILE A 127 8.06 -8.47 5.63
N ARG A 128 6.92 -8.94 5.12
CA ARG A 128 6.64 -8.90 3.69
C ARG A 128 6.51 -7.44 3.22
N PRO A 129 7.30 -7.00 2.23
CA PRO A 129 7.27 -5.62 1.80
C PRO A 129 5.96 -5.27 1.10
N THR A 130 5.54 -4.02 1.24
CA THR A 130 4.43 -3.44 0.48
C THR A 130 4.70 -3.54 -1.02
N LYS A 131 3.73 -4.02 -1.77
CA LYS A 131 3.82 -4.08 -3.24
C LYS A 131 3.80 -2.67 -3.82
N ILE A 132 4.69 -2.44 -4.78
CA ILE A 132 4.77 -1.18 -5.55
C ILE A 132 4.00 -1.41 -6.85
N TYR A 133 3.03 -0.54 -7.16
CA TYR A 133 2.12 -0.66 -8.30
C TYR A 133 2.38 0.39 -9.39
N VAL A 134 3.46 1.15 -9.27
CA VAL A 134 3.73 2.36 -10.08
C VAL A 134 3.67 2.06 -11.58
N LYS A 135 4.39 1.04 -12.03
CA LYS A 135 4.50 0.70 -13.45
C LYS A 135 3.13 0.35 -14.05
N GLU A 136 2.40 -0.52 -13.37
CA GLU A 136 1.11 -1.02 -13.83
C GLU A 136 0.06 0.07 -13.86
N ILE A 137 -0.07 0.82 -12.77
CA ILE A 137 -1.09 1.87 -12.65
C ILE A 137 -0.82 3.01 -13.63
N LEU A 138 0.41 3.49 -13.72
CA LEU A 138 0.75 4.56 -14.66
C LEU A 138 0.53 4.12 -16.12
N SER A 139 0.79 2.86 -16.46
CA SER A 139 0.48 2.36 -17.79
C SER A 139 -1.03 2.41 -18.10
N LEU A 140 -1.87 2.06 -17.12
CA LEU A 140 -3.33 2.18 -17.27
C LEU A 140 -3.78 3.65 -17.39
N VAL A 141 -3.17 4.54 -16.62
CA VAL A 141 -3.42 5.99 -16.69
C VAL A 141 -3.07 6.55 -18.05
N HIS A 142 -1.87 6.24 -18.56
CA HIS A 142 -1.41 6.70 -19.87
C HIS A 142 -2.31 6.23 -21.02
N ASN A 143 -2.90 5.04 -20.89
CA ASN A 143 -3.84 4.49 -21.87
C ASN A 143 -5.29 4.93 -21.65
N ASN A 144 -5.56 5.89 -20.74
CA ASN A 144 -6.89 6.39 -20.40
C ASN A 144 -7.89 5.28 -20.02
N LEU A 145 -7.43 4.26 -19.31
CA LEU A 145 -8.24 3.11 -18.91
C LEU A 145 -8.86 3.26 -17.52
N LEU A 146 -8.44 4.27 -16.74
CA LEU A 146 -8.91 4.52 -15.37
C LEU A 146 -9.71 5.82 -15.30
N ASN A 147 -10.81 5.78 -14.55
CA ASN A 147 -11.56 6.96 -14.10
C ASN A 147 -11.10 7.43 -12.72
N GLY A 148 -10.58 6.52 -11.91
CA GLY A 148 -10.00 6.79 -10.60
C GLY A 148 -9.31 5.55 -10.05
N CYS A 149 -8.56 5.72 -8.97
CA CYS A 149 -7.99 4.59 -8.24
C CYS A 149 -7.68 4.98 -6.79
N ALA A 150 -7.65 3.98 -5.90
CA ALA A 150 -7.30 4.14 -4.50
C ALA A 150 -6.18 3.18 -4.08
N ASN A 151 -5.16 3.70 -3.42
CA ASN A 151 -4.17 2.89 -2.68
C ASN A 151 -4.80 2.50 -1.34
N ILE A 152 -4.88 1.20 -1.05
CA ILE A 152 -5.51 0.73 0.19
C ILE A 152 -4.47 0.69 1.31
N THR A 153 -4.55 1.68 2.18
CA THR A 153 -3.64 1.94 3.31
C THR A 153 -4.39 1.93 4.64
N GLY A 154 -3.96 2.74 5.60
CA GLY A 154 -4.69 2.95 6.86
C GLY A 154 -6.13 3.40 6.61
N GLY A 155 -7.08 2.87 7.40
CA GLY A 155 -8.51 3.03 7.14
C GLY A 155 -9.13 1.93 6.28
N GLY A 156 -8.31 0.98 5.78
CA GLY A 156 -8.75 -0.21 5.06
C GLY A 156 -9.50 0.11 3.75
N LEU A 157 -10.36 -0.82 3.34
CA LEU A 157 -11.14 -0.66 2.11
C LEU A 157 -12.12 0.50 2.18
N VAL A 158 -12.80 0.66 3.32
CA VAL A 158 -13.92 1.61 3.47
C VAL A 158 -13.44 3.04 3.27
N ASP A 159 -12.47 3.49 4.07
CA ASP A 159 -12.04 4.89 4.07
C ASP A 159 -11.33 5.26 2.75
N ASN A 160 -10.49 4.36 2.21
CA ASN A 160 -9.73 4.68 1.00
C ASN A 160 -10.60 4.71 -0.26
N ILE A 161 -11.62 3.87 -0.36
CA ILE A 161 -12.57 3.93 -1.46
C ILE A 161 -13.48 5.17 -1.33
N SER A 162 -13.97 5.46 -0.12
CA SER A 162 -14.84 6.62 0.11
C SER A 162 -14.19 7.96 -0.26
N ARG A 163 -12.88 8.10 -0.04
CA ARG A 163 -12.15 9.34 -0.38
C ARG A 163 -12.19 9.71 -1.85
N ILE A 164 -12.29 8.72 -2.74
CA ILE A 164 -12.24 8.95 -4.20
C ILE A 164 -13.62 8.93 -4.85
N VAL A 165 -14.63 8.35 -4.20
CA VAL A 165 -15.99 8.31 -4.73
C VAL A 165 -16.65 9.69 -4.59
N PRO A 166 -17.30 10.23 -5.64
CA PRO A 166 -18.06 11.48 -5.56
C PRO A 166 -19.19 11.38 -4.52
N ASP A 167 -19.49 12.49 -3.84
CA ASP A 167 -20.45 12.55 -2.72
C ASP A 167 -21.87 12.11 -3.12
N LYS A 168 -22.22 12.21 -4.42
CA LYS A 168 -23.52 11.79 -4.97
C LYS A 168 -23.59 10.30 -5.33
N LEU A 169 -22.49 9.55 -5.16
CA LEU A 169 -22.39 8.14 -5.51
C LEU A 169 -22.06 7.32 -4.27
N CYS A 170 -22.43 6.05 -4.33
CA CYS A 170 -22.08 5.05 -3.33
C CYS A 170 -21.26 3.94 -3.99
N ALA A 171 -20.19 3.48 -3.32
CA ALA A 171 -19.43 2.33 -3.74
C ALA A 171 -20.05 1.05 -3.16
N GLU A 172 -20.41 0.13 -4.02
CA GLU A 172 -20.85 -1.21 -3.64
C GLU A 172 -19.71 -2.20 -3.84
N VAL A 173 -19.30 -2.88 -2.78
CA VAL A 173 -18.18 -3.84 -2.80
C VAL A 173 -18.69 -5.22 -2.41
N ASN A 174 -18.61 -6.17 -3.33
CA ASN A 174 -18.93 -7.57 -3.05
C ASN A 174 -17.72 -8.26 -2.39
N LEU A 175 -17.81 -8.48 -1.08
CA LEU A 175 -16.72 -9.07 -0.29
C LEU A 175 -16.45 -10.55 -0.63
N ASP A 176 -17.43 -11.30 -1.15
CA ASP A 176 -17.27 -12.70 -1.52
C ASP A 176 -16.30 -12.90 -2.69
N LYS A 177 -16.10 -11.84 -3.49
CA LYS A 177 -15.13 -11.84 -4.58
C LYS A 177 -13.70 -11.59 -4.12
N ILE A 178 -13.50 -11.17 -2.87
CA ILE A 178 -12.18 -10.90 -2.31
C ILE A 178 -11.65 -12.20 -1.69
N LYS A 179 -10.54 -12.70 -2.23
CA LYS A 179 -9.85 -13.88 -1.68
C LYS A 179 -8.78 -13.44 -0.66
N PRO A 180 -9.06 -13.50 0.65
CA PRO A 180 -8.11 -13.03 1.66
C PRO A 180 -6.89 -13.93 1.73
N LEU A 181 -5.70 -13.33 1.85
CA LEU A 181 -4.45 -14.05 2.08
C LEU A 181 -4.44 -14.74 3.45
N LYS A 182 -3.54 -15.72 3.62
CA LYS A 182 -3.43 -16.52 4.86
C LYS A 182 -3.28 -15.66 6.12
N ILE A 183 -2.59 -14.53 6.05
CA ILE A 183 -2.43 -13.62 7.19
C ILE A 183 -3.75 -13.00 7.65
N PHE A 184 -4.65 -12.64 6.73
CA PHE A 184 -5.97 -12.12 7.09
C PHE A 184 -6.89 -13.19 7.66
N LYS A 185 -6.79 -14.43 7.17
CA LYS A 185 -7.48 -15.59 7.78
C LYS A 185 -7.00 -15.84 9.21
N TRP A 186 -5.69 -15.71 9.43
CA TRP A 186 -5.10 -15.82 10.77
C TRP A 186 -5.59 -14.69 11.69
N LEU A 187 -5.66 -13.45 11.24
CA LEU A 187 -6.22 -12.36 12.02
C LEU A 187 -7.68 -12.63 12.41
N LYS A 188 -8.49 -13.09 11.46
CA LYS A 188 -9.90 -13.42 11.71
C LYS A 188 -10.05 -14.58 12.69
N SER A 189 -9.23 -15.63 12.61
CA SER A 189 -9.22 -16.75 13.58
C SER A 189 -8.82 -16.32 15.00
N ASN A 190 -8.24 -15.12 15.14
CA ASN A 190 -7.94 -14.49 16.44
C ASN A 190 -9.06 -13.53 16.91
N ASN A 191 -10.30 -13.76 16.48
CA ASN A 191 -11.52 -13.05 16.89
C ASN A 191 -11.57 -11.56 16.51
N ILE A 192 -10.85 -11.15 15.46
CA ILE A 192 -11.03 -9.80 14.91
C ILE A 192 -12.34 -9.78 14.11
N LYS A 193 -13.25 -8.88 14.49
CA LYS A 193 -14.55 -8.71 13.85
C LYS A 193 -14.40 -8.21 12.40
N ASP A 194 -15.32 -8.59 11.50
CA ASP A 194 -15.26 -8.19 10.09
C ASP A 194 -15.23 -6.66 9.90
N LYS A 195 -16.00 -5.92 10.70
CA LYS A 195 -15.98 -4.45 10.69
C LYS A 195 -14.58 -3.89 10.97
N GLU A 196 -13.88 -4.45 11.96
CA GLU A 196 -12.51 -4.05 12.30
C GLU A 196 -11.51 -4.47 11.22
N MET A 197 -11.68 -5.68 10.66
CA MET A 197 -10.86 -6.14 9.53
C MET A 197 -10.92 -5.17 8.34
N LEU A 198 -12.13 -4.76 7.94
CA LEU A 198 -12.34 -3.86 6.80
C LEU A 198 -11.89 -2.42 7.03
N LYS A 199 -11.86 -1.97 8.30
CA LYS A 199 -11.41 -0.64 8.69
C LYS A 199 -9.89 -0.56 8.88
N THR A 200 -9.26 -1.64 9.33
CA THR A 200 -7.83 -1.62 9.72
C THR A 200 -6.93 -2.17 8.63
N PHE A 201 -7.40 -3.19 7.90
CA PHE A 201 -6.57 -3.94 6.96
C PHE A 201 -7.06 -3.83 5.51
N ASN A 202 -6.14 -4.08 4.60
CA ASN A 202 -6.45 -4.15 3.17
C ASN A 202 -7.19 -5.44 2.75
N CYS A 203 -7.32 -6.43 3.63
CA CYS A 203 -7.98 -7.71 3.43
C CYS A 203 -7.57 -8.49 2.16
N GLY A 204 -6.39 -8.21 1.62
CA GLY A 204 -5.87 -8.83 0.38
C GLY A 204 -5.98 -7.94 -0.85
N VAL A 205 -6.50 -6.72 -0.71
CA VAL A 205 -6.65 -5.73 -1.79
C VAL A 205 -5.65 -4.60 -1.57
N GLY A 206 -4.64 -4.47 -2.42
CA GLY A 206 -3.65 -3.40 -2.29
C GLY A 206 -4.02 -2.12 -3.03
N PHE A 207 -4.80 -2.25 -4.11
CA PHE A 207 -5.27 -1.13 -4.92
C PHE A 207 -6.69 -1.39 -5.42
N CYS A 208 -7.51 -0.35 -5.53
CA CYS A 208 -8.78 -0.38 -6.22
C CYS A 208 -8.70 0.49 -7.47
N LEU A 209 -9.18 -0.05 -8.59
CA LEU A 209 -9.27 0.68 -9.87
C LEU A 209 -10.74 0.96 -10.17
N ILE A 210 -11.08 2.20 -10.46
CA ILE A 210 -12.42 2.58 -10.92
C ILE A 210 -12.35 2.79 -12.42
N ILE A 211 -13.18 2.05 -13.15
CA ILE A 211 -13.10 1.95 -14.60
C ILE A 211 -14.47 2.05 -15.27
N ASN A 212 -14.50 2.56 -16.48
CA ASN A 212 -15.65 2.37 -17.34
C ASN A 212 -15.81 0.88 -17.69
N PRO A 213 -17.02 0.28 -17.61
CA PRO A 213 -17.25 -1.12 -17.96
C PRO A 213 -16.70 -1.55 -19.32
N LYS A 214 -16.69 -0.67 -20.31
CA LYS A 214 -16.15 -0.92 -21.66
C LYS A 214 -14.65 -1.25 -21.64
N ASN A 215 -13.91 -0.81 -20.61
CA ASN A 215 -12.48 -1.06 -20.47
C ASN A 215 -12.15 -2.40 -19.76
N LEU A 216 -13.14 -3.10 -19.20
CA LEU A 216 -12.93 -4.30 -18.38
C LEU A 216 -12.08 -5.37 -19.08
N ASN A 217 -12.42 -5.71 -20.32
CA ASN A 217 -11.70 -6.75 -21.06
C ASN A 217 -10.26 -6.35 -21.42
N LYS A 218 -10.03 -5.06 -21.70
CA LYS A 218 -8.68 -4.53 -21.94
C LYS A 218 -7.83 -4.64 -20.67
N ILE A 219 -8.38 -4.25 -19.52
CA ILE A 219 -7.69 -4.28 -18.25
C ILE A 219 -7.42 -5.70 -17.79
N LYS A 220 -8.38 -6.63 -17.90
CA LYS A 220 -8.19 -8.06 -17.59
C LYS A 220 -7.05 -8.66 -18.40
N LYS A 221 -6.98 -8.40 -19.70
CA LYS A 221 -5.88 -8.85 -20.55
C LYS A 221 -4.53 -8.27 -20.13
N TYR A 222 -4.51 -7.01 -19.76
CA TYR A 222 -3.33 -6.31 -19.26
C TYR A 222 -2.78 -6.98 -18.01
N PHE A 223 -3.63 -7.17 -16.99
CA PHE A 223 -3.25 -7.82 -15.74
C PHE A 223 -2.85 -9.29 -15.94
N SER A 224 -3.53 -10.05 -16.79
CA SER A 224 -3.16 -11.44 -17.08
C SER A 224 -1.75 -11.59 -17.65
N LYS A 225 -1.23 -10.56 -18.34
CA LYS A 225 0.13 -10.52 -18.86
C LYS A 225 1.15 -10.00 -17.84
N GLN A 226 0.74 -9.13 -16.92
CA GLN A 226 1.64 -8.42 -16.02
C GLN A 226 1.76 -9.07 -14.63
N PHE A 227 0.77 -9.87 -14.21
CA PHE A 227 0.70 -10.46 -12.86
C PHE A 227 0.80 -12.00 -12.86
N LYS A 228 1.31 -12.59 -13.93
CA LYS A 228 1.66 -14.01 -13.92
C LYS A 228 2.89 -14.28 -13.10
#